data_6833aa628a7e972ce59dc16f58de9d77
#
_entry.id   6833aa628a7e972ce59dc16f58de9d77
#
_cell.length_a   1.000
_cell.length_b   1.000
_cell.length_c   1.000
_cell.angle_alpha   90.00
_cell.angle_beta   90.00
_cell.angle_gamma   90.00
#
_symmetry.space_group_name_H-M   'P 1'
#
loop_
_entity.id
_entity.type
_entity.pdbx_description
1 polymer ?
#
loop_
_entity_poly.entity_id
_entity_poly.type
_entity_poly.pdbx_seq_one_letter_code
_entity_poly.pdbx_strand_id
1 'polypeptide(L)'
;MISKKMKEKSKGLAFQAVIKISGCLLGVFLLFGCGGGGGGGNGGGGECPATTLDIVVCDPAAGGPFSLTIDNEFFPLLVNSQLVLEGVDDGELIHLEITVLDETEDIAGVTTRVVEEAEWADGELSEVSRNFFAQAPDGTVCYFGEDVDIYEGGVVVSHEGAWRAGVNGALSGIIMPANPQIGDIFNNEFAAGVAEDQAEVIDINDPISVPAGDFDETLTTEECNPLEDADKDIKVYAKGIGVAIDGPAQLISY
;
A
#
# COMPACT_ATOMS: atom_id res chain seq x y z
N MET A 1 1.49 38.59 -41.77
CA MET A 1 2.15 39.09 -40.55
C MET A 1 1.31 38.68 -39.32
N ILE A 2 0.87 37.41 -39.27
CA ILE A 2 0.12 36.82 -38.16
C ILE A 2 0.64 35.36 -38.04
N SER A 3 1.81 35.18 -37.43
CA SER A 3 2.31 33.83 -37.16
C SER A 3 3.56 33.92 -36.24
N LYS A 4 3.38 34.43 -35.01
CA LYS A 4 4.47 34.42 -34.02
C LYS A 4 4.00 34.57 -32.55
N LYS A 5 2.72 34.28 -32.26
CA LYS A 5 2.18 34.43 -30.88
C LYS A 5 1.48 33.20 -30.29
N MET A 6 1.72 32.01 -30.84
CA MET A 6 1.16 30.74 -30.30
C MET A 6 2.21 29.66 -30.02
N LYS A 7 3.39 30.06 -29.51
CA LYS A 7 4.45 29.10 -29.14
C LYS A 7 5.09 29.36 -27.76
N GLU A 8 4.37 30.03 -26.87
CA GLU A 8 4.89 30.29 -25.51
C GLU A 8 3.77 30.12 -24.46
N LYS A 9 3.09 28.96 -24.42
CA LYS A 9 2.24 28.56 -23.30
C LYS A 9 2.11 27.03 -23.24
N SER A 10 3.22 26.32 -23.20
CA SER A 10 3.26 24.90 -22.82
C SER A 10 4.58 24.59 -22.14
N LYS A 11 4.85 25.29 -21.03
CA LYS A 11 5.84 24.90 -20.04
C LYS A 11 5.26 25.20 -18.68
N GLY A 12 4.92 24.16 -17.98
CA GLY A 12 4.51 24.24 -16.59
C GLY A 12 3.09 23.72 -16.36
N LEU A 13 2.95 22.46 -16.27
CA LEU A 13 2.23 21.65 -15.29
C LEU A 13 2.60 20.20 -15.59
N ALA A 14 3.71 19.75 -15.07
CA ALA A 14 3.87 18.35 -14.78
C ALA A 14 2.94 18.11 -13.58
N PHE A 15 1.73 17.64 -13.84
CA PHE A 15 0.90 17.02 -12.83
C PHE A 15 1.58 15.67 -12.51
N GLN A 16 2.10 15.55 -11.30
CA GLN A 16 2.44 14.25 -10.75
C GLN A 16 1.13 13.50 -10.54
N ALA A 17 0.82 12.60 -11.44
CA ALA A 17 -0.08 11.51 -11.15
C ALA A 17 0.75 10.54 -10.29
N VAL A 18 0.53 10.53 -9.00
CA VAL A 18 1.13 9.57 -8.09
C VAL A 18 0.06 8.55 -7.81
N ILE A 19 0.29 7.31 -8.24
CA ILE A 19 -0.55 6.19 -7.85
C ILE A 19 -0.34 5.98 -6.36
N LYS A 20 -1.44 5.93 -5.65
CA LYS A 20 -1.50 5.51 -4.26
C LYS A 20 -1.48 3.99 -4.20
N ILE A 21 -0.32 3.39 -4.35
CA ILE A 21 -0.10 2.06 -3.82
C ILE A 21 0.19 2.28 -2.34
N SER A 22 -0.51 1.57 -1.48
CA SER A 22 -0.45 1.67 -0.02
C SER A 22 0.97 1.87 0.49
N GLY A 23 1.31 3.10 0.75
CA GLY A 23 2.63 3.54 1.14
C GLY A 23 2.82 5.00 0.74
N CYS A 24 2.24 5.91 1.48
CA CYS A 24 2.53 7.34 1.58
C CYS A 24 2.70 8.19 0.33
N LEU A 25 1.78 9.07 0.08
CA LEU A 25 1.82 10.11 -0.95
C LEU A 25 2.16 11.48 -0.42
N LEU A 26 3.18 12.06 -1.07
CA LEU A 26 3.67 13.41 -0.82
C LEU A 26 2.68 14.48 -1.27
N GLY A 27 2.16 15.23 -0.31
CA GLY A 27 1.67 16.57 -0.55
C GLY A 27 2.80 17.60 -0.46
N VAL A 28 3.37 18.04 -1.56
CA VAL A 28 4.24 19.23 -1.57
C VAL A 28 3.39 20.48 -1.32
N PHE A 29 3.33 20.93 -0.06
CA PHE A 29 2.80 22.23 0.28
C PHE A 29 3.82 23.33 -0.02
N LEU A 30 3.67 23.99 -1.17
CA LEU A 30 4.26 25.31 -1.38
C LEU A 30 3.46 26.35 -0.59
N LEU A 31 4.03 26.77 0.54
CA LEU A 31 3.55 27.90 1.33
C LEU A 31 3.70 29.20 0.55
N PHE A 32 2.61 29.69 -0.06
CA PHE A 32 2.44 31.10 -0.34
C PHE A 32 1.49 31.70 0.69
N GLY A 33 2.04 32.39 1.63
CA GLY A 33 1.26 33.18 2.56
C GLY A 33 0.63 34.38 1.87
N CYS A 34 -0.67 34.62 2.09
CA CYS A 34 -1.22 35.98 2.28
C CYS A 34 -2.56 35.91 3.02
N GLY A 35 -2.68 36.79 3.98
CA GLY A 35 -3.60 36.78 5.06
C GLY A 35 -5.07 37.07 4.78
N GLY A 36 -5.87 36.77 5.77
CA GLY A 36 -7.05 37.51 6.22
C GLY A 36 -8.39 36.89 5.89
N GLY A 37 -9.14 36.52 6.93
CA GLY A 37 -10.59 36.51 6.94
C GLY A 37 -11.23 35.17 7.36
N GLY A 38 -11.77 35.17 8.58
CA GLY A 38 -12.40 34.01 9.21
C GLY A 38 -13.60 33.44 8.47
N GLY A 39 -13.73 32.15 8.58
CA GLY A 39 -14.89 31.36 8.19
C GLY A 39 -14.58 29.93 8.54
N GLY A 40 -15.17 29.42 9.64
CA GLY A 40 -15.05 28.02 10.01
C GLY A 40 -15.67 27.14 8.91
N GLY A 41 -14.82 26.50 8.15
CA GLY A 41 -15.16 25.38 7.30
C GLY A 41 -14.55 24.15 7.95
N ASN A 42 -15.36 23.21 8.38
CA ASN A 42 -14.94 21.85 8.65
C ASN A 42 -14.27 21.34 7.37
N GLY A 43 -12.97 21.14 7.41
CA GLY A 43 -12.27 20.32 6.44
C GLY A 43 -12.76 18.87 6.66
N GLY A 44 -13.60 18.39 5.77
CA GLY A 44 -14.02 17.01 5.76
C GLY A 44 -12.89 16.15 5.17
N GLY A 45 -11.87 15.83 5.97
CA GLY A 45 -11.11 14.60 5.76
C GLY A 45 -12.07 13.44 6.01
N GLY A 46 -12.15 12.48 5.10
CA GLY A 46 -12.99 11.31 5.25
C GLY A 46 -12.52 10.55 6.48
N GLU A 47 -13.39 10.44 7.50
CA GLU A 47 -13.09 9.67 8.69
C GLU A 47 -13.21 8.19 8.31
N CYS A 48 -12.11 7.41 8.43
CA CYS A 48 -12.13 5.98 8.23
C CYS A 48 -13.01 5.30 9.28
N PRO A 49 -13.67 4.17 8.95
CA PRO A 49 -14.53 3.46 9.86
C PRO A 49 -13.72 2.91 11.04
N ALA A 50 -14.39 2.71 12.18
CA ALA A 50 -13.76 2.09 13.34
C ALA A 50 -13.37 0.63 13.06
N THR A 51 -12.15 0.23 13.43
CA THR A 51 -11.67 -1.16 13.27
C THR A 51 -12.50 -2.15 14.07
N THR A 52 -12.74 -3.32 13.51
CA THR A 52 -13.45 -4.44 14.15
C THR A 52 -12.49 -5.52 14.65
N LEU A 53 -11.29 -5.62 14.05
CA LEU A 53 -10.25 -6.54 14.48
C LEU A 53 -9.22 -5.82 15.37
N ASP A 54 -8.76 -6.54 16.41
CA ASP A 54 -7.75 -6.04 17.34
C ASP A 54 -6.35 -6.42 16.85
N ILE A 55 -5.47 -5.44 16.72
CA ILE A 55 -4.07 -5.63 16.31
C ILE A 55 -3.21 -6.37 17.34
N VAL A 56 -3.77 -6.69 18.54
CA VAL A 56 -3.03 -7.42 19.59
C VAL A 56 -2.48 -8.78 19.10
N VAL A 57 -3.10 -9.39 18.10
CA VAL A 57 -2.59 -10.61 17.44
C VAL A 57 -1.22 -10.38 16.82
N CYS A 58 -0.92 -9.16 16.41
CA CYS A 58 0.35 -8.75 15.82
C CYS A 58 1.31 -8.07 16.82
N ASP A 59 0.93 -7.92 18.10
CA ASP A 59 1.81 -7.36 19.13
C ASP A 59 3.04 -8.27 19.32
N PRO A 60 4.28 -7.76 19.13
CA PRO A 60 5.50 -8.52 19.34
C PRO A 60 5.60 -9.21 20.70
N ALA A 61 5.02 -8.63 21.74
CA ALA A 61 5.06 -9.17 23.09
C ALA A 61 3.95 -10.19 23.40
N ALA A 62 2.82 -10.17 22.66
CA ALA A 62 1.62 -10.94 22.98
C ALA A 62 1.19 -11.90 21.85
N GLY A 63 1.39 -11.55 20.58
CA GLY A 63 0.90 -12.30 19.42
C GLY A 63 1.74 -13.50 18.98
N GLY A 64 2.96 -13.64 19.48
CA GLY A 64 3.90 -14.70 19.05
C GLY A 64 3.63 -16.09 19.63
N PRO A 65 4.40 -17.11 19.21
CA PRO A 65 5.58 -17.01 18.34
C PRO A 65 5.20 -16.81 16.86
N PHE A 66 5.84 -15.84 16.22
CA PHE A 66 5.65 -15.55 14.80
C PHE A 66 6.45 -16.50 13.91
N SER A 67 5.95 -16.74 12.68
CA SER A 67 6.52 -17.63 11.67
C SER A 67 7.00 -16.84 10.45
N LEU A 68 8.17 -17.24 9.90
CA LEU A 68 8.64 -16.81 8.58
C LEU A 68 7.99 -17.59 7.42
N THR A 69 7.33 -18.71 7.72
CA THR A 69 6.46 -19.39 6.76
C THR A 69 5.12 -18.67 6.80
N ILE A 70 4.79 -18.02 5.70
CA ILE A 70 3.55 -17.28 5.53
C ILE A 70 2.76 -18.02 4.46
N ASP A 71 1.75 -18.79 4.91
CA ASP A 71 0.92 -19.67 4.09
C ASP A 71 -0.57 -19.32 4.18
N ASN A 72 -0.88 -18.09 4.59
CA ASN A 72 -2.25 -17.56 4.56
C ASN A 72 -2.85 -17.71 3.16
N GLU A 73 -4.11 -18.11 3.07
CA GLU A 73 -4.75 -18.47 1.79
C GLU A 73 -4.78 -17.33 0.77
N PHE A 74 -4.91 -16.07 1.23
CA PHE A 74 -5.00 -14.89 0.36
C PHE A 74 -3.71 -14.06 0.32
N PHE A 75 -2.75 -14.36 1.20
CA PHE A 75 -1.47 -13.65 1.26
C PHE A 75 -0.30 -14.62 1.49
N PRO A 76 -0.11 -15.60 0.58
CA PRO A 76 1.03 -16.51 0.70
C PRO A 76 2.32 -15.84 0.25
N LEU A 77 3.40 -15.99 1.03
CA LEU A 77 4.72 -15.45 0.68
C LEU A 77 5.71 -16.62 0.49
N LEU A 78 5.82 -17.09 -0.75
CA LEU A 78 6.80 -18.12 -1.11
C LEU A 78 8.11 -17.44 -1.51
N VAL A 79 9.21 -17.77 -0.83
CA VAL A 79 10.54 -17.21 -1.11
C VAL A 79 10.93 -17.38 -2.59
N ASN A 80 11.39 -16.29 -3.20
CA ASN A 80 11.71 -16.13 -4.62
C ASN A 80 10.50 -16.18 -5.58
N SER A 81 9.25 -16.11 -5.09
CA SER A 81 8.12 -15.81 -5.96
C SER A 81 8.07 -14.32 -6.28
N GLN A 82 7.48 -13.99 -7.43
CA GLN A 82 7.25 -12.62 -7.87
C GLN A 82 5.85 -12.53 -8.47
N LEU A 83 5.12 -11.47 -8.12
CA LEU A 83 3.91 -11.04 -8.81
C LEU A 83 4.26 -9.83 -9.65
N VAL A 84 3.71 -9.75 -10.86
CA VAL A 84 3.85 -8.57 -11.72
C VAL A 84 2.47 -8.07 -12.09
N LEU A 85 2.20 -6.80 -11.78
CA LEU A 85 0.95 -6.14 -12.11
C LEU A 85 1.22 -4.98 -13.07
N GLU A 86 0.26 -4.71 -13.94
CA GLU A 86 0.27 -3.54 -14.82
C GLU A 86 -1.11 -2.88 -14.88
N GLY A 87 -1.11 -1.56 -15.04
CA GLY A 87 -2.33 -0.78 -15.15
C GLY A 87 -2.09 0.58 -15.80
N VAL A 88 -3.13 1.38 -15.85
CA VAL A 88 -3.05 2.78 -16.31
C VAL A 88 -3.81 3.63 -15.32
N ASP A 89 -3.15 4.61 -14.75
CA ASP A 89 -3.73 5.62 -13.87
C ASP A 89 -3.56 7.01 -14.47
N ASP A 90 -4.64 7.76 -14.63
CA ASP A 90 -4.69 9.09 -15.24
C ASP A 90 -3.92 9.22 -16.58
N GLY A 91 -3.73 8.09 -17.27
CA GLY A 91 -3.05 8.00 -18.57
C GLY A 91 -1.55 7.67 -18.48
N GLU A 92 -1.02 7.45 -17.29
CA GLU A 92 0.33 6.97 -17.01
C GLU A 92 0.33 5.44 -16.88
N LEU A 93 1.30 4.77 -17.53
CA LEU A 93 1.45 3.32 -17.41
C LEU A 93 2.15 2.97 -16.10
N ILE A 94 1.48 2.15 -15.29
CA ILE A 94 2.03 1.63 -14.05
C ILE A 94 2.48 0.19 -14.24
N HIS A 95 3.66 -0.11 -13.75
CA HIS A 95 4.21 -1.45 -13.67
C HIS A 95 4.71 -1.69 -12.24
N LEU A 96 4.23 -2.75 -11.60
CA LEU A 96 4.54 -3.12 -10.24
C LEU A 96 5.12 -4.53 -10.19
N GLU A 97 6.27 -4.70 -9.55
CA GLU A 97 6.87 -5.99 -9.25
C GLU A 97 6.89 -6.21 -7.73
N ILE A 98 6.24 -7.27 -7.24
CA ILE A 98 6.22 -7.67 -5.83
C ILE A 98 7.03 -8.96 -5.69
N THR A 99 8.18 -8.89 -5.04
CA THR A 99 9.12 -10.00 -4.93
C THR A 99 9.34 -10.42 -3.48
N VAL A 100 9.09 -11.70 -3.17
CA VAL A 100 9.41 -12.28 -1.86
C VAL A 100 10.88 -12.64 -1.81
N LEU A 101 11.67 -11.88 -1.06
CA LEU A 101 13.12 -12.07 -0.97
C LEU A 101 13.48 -13.22 0.00
N ASP A 102 14.62 -13.89 -0.26
CA ASP A 102 15.24 -14.79 0.73
C ASP A 102 16.07 -13.97 1.74
N GLU A 103 15.43 -12.94 2.28
CA GLU A 103 15.99 -12.02 3.27
C GLU A 103 15.05 -11.91 4.47
N THR A 104 15.62 -11.56 5.60
CA THR A 104 14.88 -11.33 6.85
C THR A 104 15.36 -10.07 7.52
N GLU A 105 14.48 -9.42 8.29
CA GLU A 105 14.79 -8.25 9.12
C GLU A 105 14.22 -8.46 10.52
N ASP A 106 14.94 -8.00 11.55
CA ASP A 106 14.45 -8.06 12.94
C ASP A 106 13.76 -6.74 13.31
N ILE A 107 12.44 -6.74 13.42
CA ILE A 107 11.63 -5.59 13.78
C ILE A 107 10.93 -5.83 15.13
N ALA A 108 11.16 -4.95 16.10
CA ALA A 108 10.60 -5.04 17.45
C ALA A 108 10.85 -6.41 18.14
N GLY A 109 11.94 -7.11 17.77
CA GLY A 109 12.29 -8.43 18.30
C GLY A 109 11.60 -9.60 17.60
N VAL A 110 10.90 -9.36 16.49
CA VAL A 110 10.34 -10.37 15.60
C VAL A 110 11.18 -10.46 14.34
N THR A 111 11.63 -11.66 13.97
CA THR A 111 12.26 -11.90 12.67
C THR A 111 11.18 -11.94 11.60
N THR A 112 11.22 -11.04 10.62
CA THR A 112 10.24 -10.86 9.56
C THR A 112 10.78 -11.30 8.20
N ARG A 113 9.88 -11.66 7.28
CA ARG A 113 10.15 -11.87 5.85
C ARG A 113 10.18 -10.53 5.15
N VAL A 114 11.16 -10.33 4.26
CA VAL A 114 11.22 -9.13 3.42
C VAL A 114 10.52 -9.40 2.09
N VAL A 115 9.59 -8.49 1.74
CA VAL A 115 8.98 -8.41 0.42
C VAL A 115 9.36 -7.06 -0.18
N GLU A 116 9.96 -7.09 -1.36
CA GLU A 116 10.31 -5.88 -2.11
C GLU A 116 9.23 -5.61 -3.15
N GLU A 117 8.72 -4.39 -3.12
CA GLU A 117 7.81 -3.86 -4.14
C GLU A 117 8.54 -2.76 -4.88
N ALA A 118 8.61 -2.88 -6.21
CA ALA A 118 9.21 -1.89 -7.07
C ALA A 118 8.18 -1.42 -8.09
N GLU A 119 8.01 -0.10 -8.17
CA GLU A 119 7.04 0.55 -9.03
C GLU A 119 7.73 1.41 -10.09
N TRP A 120 7.19 1.36 -11.30
CA TRP A 120 7.56 2.25 -12.41
C TRP A 120 6.33 2.96 -12.94
N ALA A 121 6.50 4.25 -13.19
CA ALA A 121 5.53 5.12 -13.84
C ALA A 121 6.09 5.51 -15.23
N ASP A 122 5.36 5.22 -16.33
CA ASP A 122 5.82 5.40 -17.74
C ASP A 122 7.22 4.84 -18.02
N GLY A 123 7.62 3.78 -17.28
CA GLY A 123 8.90 3.08 -17.41
C GLY A 123 10.06 3.74 -16.65
N GLU A 124 9.82 4.79 -15.87
CA GLU A 124 10.76 5.36 -14.92
C GLU A 124 10.48 4.81 -13.52
N LEU A 125 11.52 4.34 -12.80
CA LEU A 125 11.38 3.86 -11.42
C LEU A 125 10.89 5.02 -10.55
N SER A 126 9.75 4.83 -9.90
CA SER A 126 9.09 5.82 -9.03
C SER A 126 9.30 5.50 -7.55
N GLU A 127 9.20 4.21 -7.18
CA GLU A 127 9.34 3.80 -5.79
C GLU A 127 9.93 2.40 -5.66
N VAL A 128 10.66 2.17 -4.57
CA VAL A 128 10.98 0.83 -4.07
C VAL A 128 10.68 0.81 -2.58
N SER A 129 9.79 -0.08 -2.17
CA SER A 129 9.52 -0.35 -0.75
C SER A 129 10.00 -1.75 -0.36
N ARG A 130 10.44 -1.89 0.89
CA ARG A 130 10.82 -3.17 1.50
C ARG A 130 9.95 -3.39 2.71
N ASN A 131 9.03 -4.30 2.58
CA ASN A 131 7.94 -4.59 3.49
C ASN A 131 8.28 -5.76 4.41
N PHE A 132 7.92 -5.70 5.70
CA PHE A 132 8.33 -6.65 6.73
C PHE A 132 7.14 -7.41 7.30
N PHE A 133 7.02 -8.71 6.97
CA PHE A 133 5.88 -9.53 7.34
C PHE A 133 6.27 -10.74 8.19
N ALA A 134 5.37 -11.15 9.08
CA ALA A 134 5.44 -12.44 9.78
C ALA A 134 4.03 -12.96 10.06
N GLN A 135 3.86 -14.29 10.13
CA GLN A 135 2.56 -14.89 10.39
C GLN A 135 2.41 -15.22 11.87
N ALA A 136 1.31 -14.78 12.46
CA ALA A 136 0.90 -15.12 13.83
C ALA A 136 0.42 -16.59 13.91
N PRO A 137 0.36 -17.18 15.14
CA PRO A 137 0.00 -18.60 15.32
C PRO A 137 -1.41 -18.97 14.84
N ASP A 138 -2.32 -18.02 14.74
CA ASP A 138 -3.68 -18.22 14.24
C ASP A 138 -3.78 -18.19 12.71
N GLY A 139 -2.70 -17.78 12.01
CA GLY A 139 -2.65 -17.64 10.55
C GLY A 139 -2.78 -16.20 10.05
N THR A 140 -3.00 -15.21 10.95
CA THR A 140 -3.01 -13.80 10.59
C THR A 140 -1.62 -13.37 10.11
N VAL A 141 -1.54 -12.66 8.99
CA VAL A 141 -0.29 -12.06 8.52
C VAL A 141 -0.19 -10.66 9.07
N CYS A 142 0.91 -10.43 9.80
CA CYS A 142 1.20 -9.18 10.47
C CYS A 142 2.21 -8.35 9.68
N TYR A 143 1.98 -7.05 9.62
CA TYR A 143 2.84 -6.06 8.99
C TYR A 143 3.61 -5.29 10.05
N PHE A 144 4.94 -5.37 9.99
CA PHE A 144 5.83 -4.80 11.01
C PHE A 144 6.48 -3.49 10.58
N GLY A 145 6.25 -3.05 9.36
CA GLY A 145 6.79 -1.81 8.83
C GLY A 145 7.37 -1.95 7.43
N GLU A 146 7.84 -0.82 6.92
CA GLU A 146 8.48 -0.71 5.62
C GLU A 146 9.62 0.31 5.61
N ASP A 147 10.58 0.07 4.71
CA ASP A 147 11.55 1.08 4.29
C ASP A 147 11.16 1.53 2.87
N VAL A 148 11.08 2.83 2.62
CA VAL A 148 10.63 3.42 1.35
C VAL A 148 11.76 4.24 0.73
N ASP A 149 11.98 4.05 -0.57
CA ASP A 149 12.83 4.86 -1.43
C ASP A 149 12.01 5.43 -2.58
N ILE A 150 11.75 6.74 -2.58
CA ILE A 150 11.06 7.44 -3.67
C ILE A 150 12.10 7.99 -4.64
N TYR A 151 11.90 7.75 -5.94
CA TYR A 151 12.84 8.08 -6.99
C TYR A 151 12.33 9.21 -7.89
N GLU A 152 13.24 10.12 -8.27
CA GLU A 152 13.06 11.07 -9.37
C GLU A 152 14.32 11.06 -10.25
N GLY A 153 14.15 10.81 -11.55
CA GLY A 153 15.26 10.77 -12.49
C GLY A 153 16.34 9.73 -12.13
N GLY A 154 15.95 8.62 -11.50
CA GLY A 154 16.84 7.53 -11.09
C GLY A 154 17.66 7.79 -9.82
N VAL A 155 17.28 8.79 -9.03
CA VAL A 155 17.93 9.15 -7.75
C VAL A 155 16.91 9.13 -6.63
N VAL A 156 17.24 8.53 -5.49
CA VAL A 156 16.39 8.58 -4.29
C VAL A 156 16.30 10.03 -3.79
N VAL A 157 15.07 10.54 -3.69
CA VAL A 157 14.78 11.92 -3.27
C VAL A 157 14.07 11.99 -1.92
N SER A 158 13.40 10.90 -1.49
CA SER A 158 12.66 10.84 -0.23
C SER A 158 12.62 9.42 0.33
N HIS A 159 12.35 9.32 1.64
CA HIS A 159 12.02 8.11 2.38
C HIS A 159 10.68 8.30 3.13
N GLU A 160 9.82 9.16 2.61
CA GLU A 160 8.52 9.42 3.22
C GLU A 160 7.67 8.15 3.17
N GLY A 161 6.90 7.91 4.25
CA GLY A 161 6.15 6.68 4.43
C GLY A 161 6.88 5.62 5.24
N ALA A 162 8.21 5.60 5.25
CA ALA A 162 8.96 4.58 5.98
C ALA A 162 8.62 4.58 7.48
N TRP A 163 8.29 3.40 8.00
CA TRP A 163 7.98 3.20 9.43
C TRP A 163 8.38 1.80 9.90
N ARG A 164 8.55 1.63 11.20
CA ARG A 164 8.87 0.32 11.82
C ARG A 164 8.16 0.19 13.16
N ALA A 165 7.51 -0.93 13.42
CA ALA A 165 6.89 -1.23 14.70
C ALA A 165 7.89 -1.10 15.84
N GLY A 166 7.44 -0.48 16.96
CA GLY A 166 8.29 -0.19 18.13
C GLY A 166 9.13 1.09 18.01
N VAL A 167 9.11 1.78 16.86
CA VAL A 167 9.81 3.06 16.66
C VAL A 167 8.81 4.20 16.67
N ASN A 168 9.11 5.30 17.39
CA ASN A 168 8.25 6.49 17.49
C ASN A 168 6.78 6.22 17.89
N GLY A 169 6.50 5.09 18.52
CA GLY A 169 5.16 4.70 18.95
C GLY A 169 4.35 3.95 17.89
N ALA A 170 4.93 3.64 16.73
CA ALA A 170 4.30 2.79 15.73
C ALA A 170 4.09 1.37 16.26
N LEU A 171 2.98 0.75 15.90
CA LEU A 171 2.62 -0.62 16.22
C LEU A 171 2.55 -1.45 14.94
N SER A 172 2.70 -2.76 15.05
CA SER A 172 2.46 -3.69 13.94
C SER A 172 0.97 -3.73 13.61
N GLY A 173 0.66 -3.81 12.31
CA GLY A 173 -0.69 -3.93 11.78
C GLY A 173 -1.03 -5.35 11.31
N ILE A 174 -2.23 -5.51 10.75
CA ILE A 174 -2.70 -6.73 10.09
C ILE A 174 -2.72 -6.45 8.59
N ILE A 175 -1.94 -7.20 7.78
CA ILE A 175 -2.09 -7.10 6.32
C ILE A 175 -3.15 -8.05 5.79
N MET A 176 -3.31 -9.23 6.43
CA MET A 176 -4.32 -10.21 6.06
C MET A 176 -4.80 -11.02 7.28
N PRO A 177 -6.09 -10.99 7.63
CA PRO A 177 -6.65 -11.83 8.69
C PRO A 177 -6.53 -13.33 8.37
N ALA A 178 -6.47 -14.17 9.42
CA ALA A 178 -6.41 -15.62 9.27
C ALA A 178 -7.66 -16.22 8.60
N ASN A 179 -8.82 -15.66 8.91
CA ASN A 179 -10.13 -16.12 8.40
C ASN A 179 -10.99 -14.89 8.14
N PRO A 180 -10.73 -14.13 7.07
CA PRO A 180 -11.40 -12.88 6.78
C PRO A 180 -12.92 -13.06 6.61
N GLN A 181 -13.71 -12.13 7.14
CA GLN A 181 -15.16 -12.09 6.99
C GLN A 181 -15.56 -10.72 6.41
N ILE A 182 -16.63 -10.71 5.60
CA ILE A 182 -17.18 -9.44 5.09
C ILE A 182 -17.54 -8.53 6.26
N GLY A 183 -17.03 -7.29 6.25
CA GLY A 183 -17.17 -6.30 7.31
C GLY A 183 -16.08 -6.34 8.40
N ASP A 184 -15.05 -7.19 8.24
CA ASP A 184 -13.82 -7.06 9.02
C ASP A 184 -13.08 -5.79 8.61
N ILE A 185 -12.76 -4.93 9.59
CA ILE A 185 -12.02 -3.69 9.41
C ILE A 185 -10.79 -3.73 10.31
N PHE A 186 -9.62 -3.50 9.74
CA PHE A 186 -8.35 -3.61 10.45
C PHE A 186 -7.34 -2.56 9.98
N ASN A 187 -6.40 -2.20 10.87
CA ASN A 187 -5.27 -1.37 10.48
C ASN A 187 -4.21 -2.22 9.77
N ASN A 188 -3.90 -1.88 8.53
CA ASN A 188 -2.74 -2.42 7.82
C ASN A 188 -1.47 -1.84 8.41
N GLU A 189 -1.50 -0.54 8.68
CA GLU A 189 -0.41 0.25 9.21
C GLU A 189 -0.86 1.05 10.43
N PHE A 190 0.03 1.21 11.39
CA PHE A 190 -0.28 1.93 12.63
C PHE A 190 0.93 2.79 13.07
N ALA A 191 1.27 3.80 12.25
CA ALA A 191 2.35 4.74 12.51
C ALA A 191 1.82 6.17 12.43
N ALA A 192 1.37 6.71 13.58
CA ALA A 192 0.62 7.96 13.67
C ALA A 192 1.27 9.14 12.91
N GLY A 193 0.55 9.73 11.96
CA GLY A 193 0.99 10.83 11.11
C GLY A 193 2.02 10.44 10.04
N VAL A 194 2.26 9.15 9.82
CA VAL A 194 3.21 8.62 8.82
C VAL A 194 2.52 7.64 7.90
N ALA A 195 1.93 6.56 8.46
CA ALA A 195 1.25 5.50 7.74
C ALA A 195 0.10 4.98 8.63
N GLU A 196 -1.16 5.18 8.22
CA GLU A 196 -2.35 4.89 9.02
C GLU A 196 -3.42 4.14 8.21
N ASP A 197 -3.01 3.38 7.19
CA ASP A 197 -3.93 2.68 6.31
C ASP A 197 -4.76 1.62 7.02
N GLN A 198 -6.03 1.58 6.65
CA GLN A 198 -7.00 0.60 7.10
C GLN A 198 -7.59 -0.13 5.90
N ALA A 199 -7.95 -1.40 6.07
CA ALA A 199 -8.68 -2.16 5.08
C ALA A 199 -10.00 -2.68 5.65
N GLU A 200 -11.05 -2.69 4.82
CA GLU A 200 -12.32 -3.36 5.07
C GLU A 200 -12.49 -4.51 4.08
N VAL A 201 -12.80 -5.70 4.55
CA VAL A 201 -13.21 -6.82 3.69
C VAL A 201 -14.62 -6.56 3.19
N ILE A 202 -14.78 -6.28 1.89
CA ILE A 202 -16.07 -5.93 1.29
C ILE A 202 -16.72 -7.07 0.49
N ASP A 203 -15.93 -8.02 -0.02
CA ASP A 203 -16.42 -9.21 -0.73
C ASP A 203 -15.52 -10.42 -0.56
N ILE A 204 -16.09 -11.63 -0.70
CA ILE A 204 -15.39 -12.92 -0.70
C ILE A 204 -16.00 -13.81 -1.79
N ASN A 205 -15.15 -14.36 -2.67
CA ASN A 205 -15.49 -15.25 -3.78
C ASN A 205 -16.24 -14.55 -4.95
N ASP A 206 -16.01 -13.25 -5.20
CA ASP A 206 -16.43 -12.62 -6.44
C ASP A 206 -15.39 -12.92 -7.55
N PRO A 207 -15.75 -13.71 -8.59
CA PRO A 207 -14.79 -14.12 -9.60
C PRO A 207 -14.21 -12.94 -10.37
N ILE A 208 -12.89 -12.99 -10.63
CA ILE A 208 -12.21 -11.98 -11.45
C ILE A 208 -11.56 -12.61 -12.68
N SER A 209 -11.39 -11.79 -13.71
CA SER A 209 -10.61 -12.12 -14.91
C SER A 209 -9.56 -11.03 -15.12
N VAL A 210 -8.29 -11.38 -15.02
CA VAL A 210 -7.14 -10.50 -15.23
C VAL A 210 -6.23 -11.09 -16.31
N PRO A 211 -5.24 -10.37 -16.84
CA PRO A 211 -4.37 -10.91 -17.90
C PRO A 211 -3.66 -12.23 -17.54
N ALA A 212 -3.34 -12.44 -16.25
CA ALA A 212 -2.71 -13.66 -15.77
C ALA A 212 -3.65 -14.89 -15.74
N GLY A 213 -4.98 -14.69 -15.76
CA GLY A 213 -5.96 -15.78 -15.73
C GLY A 213 -7.30 -15.41 -15.07
N ASP A 214 -8.12 -16.44 -14.90
CA ASP A 214 -9.41 -16.36 -14.21
C ASP A 214 -9.27 -16.96 -12.80
N PHE A 215 -9.79 -16.27 -11.79
CA PHE A 215 -9.76 -16.68 -10.39
C PHE A 215 -11.16 -16.64 -9.79
N ASP A 216 -11.62 -17.77 -9.23
CA ASP A 216 -12.97 -17.92 -8.67
C ASP A 216 -13.01 -17.75 -7.15
N GLU A 217 -11.88 -18.01 -6.46
CA GLU A 217 -11.74 -17.84 -5.01
C GLU A 217 -10.91 -16.58 -4.72
N THR A 218 -11.61 -15.50 -4.38
CA THR A 218 -11.02 -14.17 -4.20
C THR A 218 -11.45 -13.54 -2.88
N LEU A 219 -10.70 -12.55 -2.44
CA LEU A 219 -11.01 -11.64 -1.35
C LEU A 219 -10.84 -10.21 -1.84
N THR A 220 -11.83 -9.35 -1.62
CA THR A 220 -11.77 -7.94 -1.97
C THR A 220 -11.73 -7.09 -0.72
N THR A 221 -10.76 -6.17 -0.65
CA THR A 221 -10.69 -5.14 0.38
C THR A 221 -10.88 -3.75 -0.23
N GLU A 222 -11.45 -2.85 0.57
CA GLU A 222 -11.48 -1.42 0.32
C GLU A 222 -10.56 -0.76 1.35
N GLU A 223 -9.57 0.00 0.87
CA GLU A 223 -8.60 0.69 1.73
C GLU A 223 -9.04 2.13 2.01
N CYS A 224 -8.73 2.61 3.21
CA CYS A 224 -9.00 3.96 3.67
C CYS A 224 -7.78 4.48 4.42
N ASN A 225 -7.27 5.66 4.01
CA ASN A 225 -6.19 6.34 4.70
C ASN A 225 -6.71 7.65 5.33
N PRO A 226 -6.70 7.79 6.68
CA PRO A 226 -7.18 9.00 7.34
C PRO A 226 -6.26 10.22 7.16
N LEU A 227 -5.02 10.02 6.68
CA LEU A 227 -4.07 11.09 6.39
C LEU A 227 -4.31 11.73 5.03
N GLU A 228 -5.12 11.10 4.19
CA GLU A 228 -5.41 11.52 2.83
C GLU A 228 -6.87 11.88 2.61
N ASP A 229 -7.15 12.70 1.59
CA ASP A 229 -8.53 12.95 1.15
C ASP A 229 -9.09 11.69 0.48
N ALA A 230 -10.22 11.25 0.95
CA ALA A 230 -11.02 10.06 0.80
C ALA A 230 -11.16 9.43 -0.61
N ASP A 231 -10.09 9.14 -1.30
CA ASP A 231 -10.14 8.14 -2.37
C ASP A 231 -9.94 6.76 -1.73
N LYS A 232 -10.85 5.84 -2.07
CA LYS A 232 -10.83 4.48 -1.56
C LYS A 232 -10.25 3.58 -2.63
N ASP A 233 -9.14 2.91 -2.29
CA ASP A 233 -8.53 1.96 -3.19
C ASP A 233 -9.08 0.56 -2.98
N ILE A 234 -9.19 -0.20 -4.07
CA ILE A 234 -9.69 -1.57 -4.05
C ILE A 234 -8.53 -2.51 -4.33
N LYS A 235 -8.33 -3.47 -3.42
CA LYS A 235 -7.44 -4.60 -3.67
C LYS A 235 -8.20 -5.90 -3.75
N VAL A 236 -7.83 -6.75 -4.71
CA VAL A 236 -8.38 -8.09 -4.84
C VAL A 236 -7.26 -9.10 -4.74
N TYR A 237 -7.42 -10.04 -3.83
CA TYR A 237 -6.49 -11.13 -3.60
C TYR A 237 -7.06 -12.42 -4.17
N ALA A 238 -6.28 -13.15 -4.96
CA ALA A 238 -6.62 -14.48 -5.45
C ALA A 238 -6.03 -15.54 -4.52
N LYS A 239 -6.85 -16.52 -4.14
CA LYS A 239 -6.46 -17.60 -3.23
C LYS A 239 -5.25 -18.37 -3.74
N GLY A 240 -4.24 -18.52 -2.89
CA GLY A 240 -3.00 -19.25 -3.20
C GLY A 240 -2.01 -18.47 -4.06
N ILE A 241 -2.34 -17.24 -4.45
CA ILE A 241 -1.52 -16.36 -5.30
C ILE A 241 -1.07 -15.10 -4.54
N GLY A 242 -2.01 -14.35 -3.96
CA GLY A 242 -1.81 -13.05 -3.37
C GLY A 242 -2.58 -11.97 -4.14
N VAL A 243 -2.07 -10.73 -4.16
CA VAL A 243 -2.73 -9.61 -4.82
C VAL A 243 -2.82 -9.84 -6.33
N ALA A 244 -4.05 -9.72 -6.86
CA ALA A 244 -4.35 -9.88 -8.29
C ALA A 244 -4.87 -8.57 -8.92
N ILE A 245 -5.40 -7.67 -8.12
CA ILE A 245 -5.77 -6.30 -8.50
C ILE A 245 -5.32 -5.37 -7.37
N ASP A 246 -4.64 -4.29 -7.73
CA ASP A 246 -4.24 -3.21 -6.84
C ASP A 246 -4.57 -1.88 -7.51
N GLY A 247 -5.67 -1.26 -7.08
CA GLY A 247 -6.23 -0.08 -7.74
C GLY A 247 -6.43 -0.31 -9.24
N PRO A 248 -5.74 0.44 -10.12
CA PRO A 248 -5.82 0.26 -11.58
C PRO A 248 -4.96 -0.91 -12.11
N ALA A 249 -4.01 -1.41 -11.32
CA ALA A 249 -3.06 -2.44 -11.75
C ALA A 249 -3.65 -3.85 -11.62
N GLN A 250 -3.44 -4.69 -12.62
CA GLN A 250 -3.93 -6.06 -12.71
C GLN A 250 -2.78 -7.04 -12.90
N LEU A 251 -2.87 -8.20 -12.27
CA LEU A 251 -1.88 -9.26 -12.36
C LEU A 251 -1.70 -9.74 -13.81
N ILE A 252 -0.46 -9.70 -14.28
CA ILE A 252 -0.07 -10.17 -15.63
C ILE A 252 0.77 -11.45 -15.58
N SER A 253 1.49 -11.70 -14.45
CA SER A 253 2.23 -12.96 -14.22
C SER A 253 2.49 -13.20 -12.73
N TYR A 254 2.71 -14.49 -12.37
CA TYR A 254 3.02 -14.92 -11.00
C TYR A 254 3.85 -16.20 -10.99
#